data_f5e81c8501e4a8f9e8707b1593f41854
#
_entry.id   f5e81c8501e4a8f9e8707b1593f41854
#
_cell.length_a   1.000
_cell.length_b   1.000
_cell.length_c   1.000
_cell.angle_alpha   90.00
_cell.angle_beta   90.00
_cell.angle_gamma   90.00
#
_symmetry.space_group_name_H-M   'P 1'
#
loop_
_entity.id
_entity.type
_entity.pdbx_description
1 polymer ?
#
loop_
_entity_poly.entity_id
_entity_poly.type
_entity_poly.pdbx_seq_one_letter_code
_entity_poly.pdbx_strand_id
1 'polypeptide(L)'
;KEISFLSEQGFNALRIPLHYRDFSPNLGQFISNGFDILEPIIELCKKYGVYIILDMHAAPGGQNTSDFSDSDGEEAKLFTDINNQRWLASTWRYIAEYYSEETIIGAYDLLNEPVIPWGYSAELLRNIYERTIDSIRTVDPNHIVIIEGNWYGNDHTGLLPPFDDEMVYSFHHYIGGSTDTTTMYRQYKTDISLDYNVPLWVGEFGENSNYWGHNIKSFFERNNI
;
A
#
# COMPACT_ATOMS: atom_id res chain seq x y z
N LYS A 1 -19.49 0.54 -16.15
CA LYS A 1 -20.19 -0.78 -15.97
C LYS A 1 -19.51 -1.62 -14.89
N GLU A 2 -18.16 -1.67 -14.86
CA GLU A 2 -17.42 -2.51 -13.93
C GLU A 2 -17.62 -2.05 -12.47
N ILE A 3 -17.44 -0.76 -12.17
CA ILE A 3 -17.60 -0.22 -10.81
C ILE A 3 -19.03 -0.37 -10.30
N SER A 4 -20.06 -0.17 -11.15
CA SER A 4 -21.46 -0.44 -10.74
C SER A 4 -21.69 -1.91 -10.40
N PHE A 5 -21.10 -2.81 -11.17
CA PHE A 5 -21.18 -4.25 -10.89
C PHE A 5 -20.49 -4.61 -9.57
N LEU A 6 -19.30 -4.07 -9.31
CA LEU A 6 -18.60 -4.29 -8.02
C LEU A 6 -19.44 -3.82 -6.85
N SER A 7 -20.00 -2.61 -6.92
CA SER A 7 -20.90 -2.07 -5.89
C SER A 7 -22.13 -2.96 -5.67
N GLU A 8 -22.78 -3.42 -6.75
CA GLU A 8 -23.92 -4.35 -6.69
C GLU A 8 -23.55 -5.71 -6.05
N GLN A 9 -22.30 -6.15 -6.18
CA GLN A 9 -21.80 -7.36 -5.51
C GLN A 9 -21.36 -7.13 -4.06
N GLY A 10 -21.47 -5.89 -3.55
CA GLY A 10 -21.13 -5.54 -2.16
C GLY A 10 -19.67 -5.15 -1.93
N PHE A 11 -18.88 -4.95 -2.98
CA PHE A 11 -17.55 -4.37 -2.85
C PHE A 11 -17.68 -2.88 -2.53
N ASN A 12 -16.95 -2.40 -1.53
CA ASN A 12 -17.00 -1.03 -1.04
C ASN A 12 -15.66 -0.29 -1.17
N ALA A 13 -14.63 -0.96 -1.61
CA ALA A 13 -13.31 -0.36 -1.86
C ALA A 13 -12.65 -0.94 -3.12
N LEU A 14 -11.81 -0.14 -3.75
CA LEU A 14 -11.04 -0.48 -4.93
C LEU A 14 -9.59 -0.02 -4.71
N ARG A 15 -8.64 -0.95 -4.71
CA ARG A 15 -7.21 -0.65 -4.70
C ARG A 15 -6.75 -0.40 -6.12
N ILE A 16 -6.15 0.76 -6.37
CA ILE A 16 -5.71 1.19 -7.72
C ILE A 16 -4.19 1.31 -7.73
N PRO A 17 -3.50 0.45 -8.48
CA PRO A 17 -2.06 0.51 -8.62
C PRO A 17 -1.63 1.75 -9.43
N LEU A 18 -0.67 2.49 -8.89
CA LEU A 18 -0.09 3.68 -9.47
C LEU A 18 1.36 3.43 -9.87
N HIS A 19 1.78 4.11 -10.93
CA HIS A 19 3.18 4.22 -11.30
C HIS A 19 3.66 5.65 -11.02
N TYR A 20 4.75 5.80 -10.28
CA TYR A 20 5.25 7.13 -9.88
C TYR A 20 5.48 8.08 -11.05
N ARG A 21 5.86 7.58 -12.23
CA ARG A 21 6.15 8.41 -13.42
C ARG A 21 4.93 9.11 -14.00
N ASP A 22 3.72 8.64 -13.70
CA ASP A 22 2.48 9.29 -14.11
C ASP A 22 2.24 10.61 -13.37
N PHE A 23 2.93 10.82 -12.25
CA PHE A 23 2.86 12.03 -11.43
C PHE A 23 4.18 12.80 -11.40
N SER A 24 5.31 12.08 -11.43
CA SER A 24 6.65 12.64 -11.31
C SER A 24 7.64 11.84 -12.17
N PRO A 25 7.81 12.18 -13.45
CA PRO A 25 8.69 11.43 -14.37
C PRO A 25 10.17 11.59 -14.06
N ASN A 26 10.55 12.66 -13.37
CA ASN A 26 11.91 12.91 -12.88
C ASN A 26 11.84 13.57 -11.50
N LEU A 27 12.87 13.40 -10.68
CA LEU A 27 12.98 14.04 -9.37
C LEU A 27 12.77 15.56 -9.47
N GLY A 28 11.76 16.05 -8.74
CA GLY A 28 11.41 17.47 -8.72
C GLY A 28 10.61 17.97 -9.94
N GLN A 29 10.23 17.08 -10.86
CA GLN A 29 9.33 17.38 -11.96
C GLN A 29 7.96 16.74 -11.69
N PHE A 30 6.90 17.52 -11.73
CA PHE A 30 5.53 17.05 -11.50
C PHE A 30 4.65 17.32 -12.73
N ILE A 31 3.74 16.37 -13.01
CA ILE A 31 2.81 16.40 -14.14
C ILE A 31 1.42 15.93 -13.71
N SER A 32 0.38 16.32 -14.45
CA SER A 32 -1.02 15.98 -14.13
C SER A 32 -1.50 14.64 -14.70
N ASN A 33 -0.67 13.95 -15.48
CA ASN A 33 -1.11 12.76 -16.23
C ASN A 33 -1.82 11.71 -15.38
N GLY A 34 -1.29 11.42 -14.19
CA GLY A 34 -1.90 10.47 -13.26
C GLY A 34 -3.28 10.92 -12.75
N PHE A 35 -3.45 12.22 -12.50
CA PHE A 35 -4.76 12.78 -12.11
C PHE A 35 -5.78 12.70 -13.24
N ASP A 36 -5.37 13.03 -14.47
CA ASP A 36 -6.23 12.95 -15.65
C ASP A 36 -6.74 11.51 -15.90
N ILE A 37 -5.92 10.49 -15.58
CA ILE A 37 -6.29 9.08 -15.67
C ILE A 37 -7.26 8.70 -14.54
N LEU A 38 -7.04 9.19 -13.31
CA LEU A 38 -7.82 8.81 -12.14
C LEU A 38 -9.18 9.50 -12.07
N GLU A 39 -9.31 10.73 -12.56
CA GLU A 39 -10.53 11.53 -12.43
C GLU A 39 -11.81 10.81 -12.89
N PRO A 40 -11.87 10.16 -14.08
CA PRO A 40 -13.05 9.42 -14.50
C PRO A 40 -13.40 8.24 -13.57
N ILE A 41 -12.39 7.64 -12.92
CA ILE A 41 -12.57 6.51 -12.00
C ILE A 41 -13.12 7.05 -10.68
N ILE A 42 -12.58 8.16 -10.17
CA ILE A 42 -13.02 8.83 -8.95
C ILE A 42 -14.49 9.22 -9.06
N GLU A 43 -14.89 9.85 -10.16
CA GLU A 43 -16.30 10.23 -10.39
C GLU A 43 -17.24 9.02 -10.42
N LEU A 44 -16.80 7.90 -11.01
CA LEU A 44 -17.58 6.66 -10.97
C LEU A 44 -17.64 6.07 -9.55
N CYS A 45 -16.55 6.09 -8.82
CA CYS A 45 -16.49 5.61 -7.44
C CYS A 45 -17.38 6.45 -6.51
N LYS A 46 -17.37 7.78 -6.64
CA LYS A 46 -18.32 8.67 -5.96
C LYS A 46 -19.75 8.30 -6.23
N LYS A 47 -20.07 8.11 -7.50
CA LYS A 47 -21.43 7.77 -7.95
C LYS A 47 -21.96 6.47 -7.35
N TYR A 48 -21.11 5.48 -7.15
CA TYR A 48 -21.50 4.15 -6.69
C TYR A 48 -21.13 3.84 -5.24
N GLY A 49 -20.52 4.80 -4.53
CA GLY A 49 -20.16 4.66 -3.13
C GLY A 49 -19.05 3.62 -2.90
N VAL A 50 -18.05 3.58 -3.78
CA VAL A 50 -16.89 2.69 -3.67
C VAL A 50 -15.66 3.52 -3.34
N TYR A 51 -15.05 3.31 -2.17
CA TYR A 51 -13.83 4.00 -1.78
C TYR A 51 -12.65 3.60 -2.66
N ILE A 52 -11.67 4.47 -2.75
CA ILE A 52 -10.42 4.22 -3.48
C ILE A 52 -9.26 4.16 -2.50
N ILE A 53 -8.41 3.17 -2.68
CA ILE A 53 -7.10 3.07 -2.05
C ILE A 53 -6.06 3.27 -3.16
N LEU A 54 -5.30 4.34 -3.10
CA LEU A 54 -4.22 4.62 -4.06
C LEU A 54 -2.97 3.86 -3.62
N ASP A 55 -2.45 3.00 -4.47
CA ASP A 55 -1.32 2.12 -4.18
C ASP A 55 -0.10 2.48 -5.04
N MET A 56 1.01 2.85 -4.42
CA MET A 56 2.27 3.04 -5.14
C MET A 56 2.87 1.68 -5.51
N HIS A 57 2.42 1.15 -6.62
CA HIS A 57 2.79 -0.19 -7.09
C HIS A 57 4.17 -0.23 -7.74
N ALA A 58 4.62 0.89 -8.30
CA ALA A 58 5.97 1.07 -8.81
C ALA A 58 6.56 2.39 -8.28
N ALA A 59 7.65 2.31 -7.53
CA ALA A 59 8.32 3.43 -6.89
C ALA A 59 9.66 3.80 -7.56
N PRO A 60 10.17 5.03 -7.38
CA PRO A 60 11.44 5.44 -7.94
C PRO A 60 12.59 4.51 -7.58
N GLY A 61 13.24 3.95 -8.58
CA GLY A 61 14.38 3.02 -8.41
C GLY A 61 13.99 1.58 -8.09
N GLY A 62 12.69 1.28 -8.02
CA GLY A 62 12.16 -0.05 -7.66
C GLY A 62 12.25 -0.36 -6.17
N GLN A 63 11.16 -0.84 -5.59
CA GLN A 63 11.07 -1.28 -4.19
C GLN A 63 11.37 -2.77 -3.99
N ASN A 64 11.46 -3.52 -5.06
CA ASN A 64 11.94 -4.90 -5.14
C ASN A 64 12.57 -5.13 -6.52
N THR A 65 13.00 -6.36 -6.84
CA THR A 65 13.64 -6.68 -8.11
C THR A 65 12.68 -7.26 -9.16
N SER A 66 11.38 -7.27 -8.88
CA SER A 66 10.37 -7.74 -9.82
C SER A 66 10.04 -6.70 -10.88
N ASP A 67 9.54 -7.12 -12.02
CA ASP A 67 9.21 -6.26 -13.16
C ASP A 67 8.07 -5.28 -12.87
N PHE A 68 7.12 -5.63 -12.02
CA PHE A 68 6.03 -4.74 -11.61
C PHE A 68 6.48 -3.53 -10.77
N SER A 69 7.68 -3.55 -10.20
CA SER A 69 8.21 -2.45 -9.39
C SER A 69 8.99 -1.38 -10.20
N ASP A 70 9.01 -1.47 -11.52
CA ASP A 70 9.86 -0.65 -12.42
C ASP A 70 11.37 -0.81 -12.11
N SER A 71 11.76 -1.98 -11.61
CA SER A 71 13.16 -2.34 -11.37
C SER A 71 13.85 -2.79 -12.65
N ASP A 72 15.17 -2.61 -12.70
CA ASP A 72 16.01 -3.23 -13.75
C ASP A 72 16.28 -4.72 -13.51
N GLY A 73 15.73 -5.28 -12.43
CA GLY A 73 15.90 -6.69 -12.03
C GLY A 73 17.19 -6.98 -11.25
N GLU A 74 18.07 -6.01 -11.09
CA GLU A 74 19.35 -6.20 -10.40
C GLU A 74 19.29 -5.79 -8.93
N GLU A 75 18.77 -4.57 -8.65
CA GLU A 75 18.76 -4.01 -7.32
C GLU A 75 17.52 -3.14 -7.07
N ALA A 76 16.95 -3.22 -5.85
CA ALA A 76 15.91 -2.32 -5.39
C ALA A 76 16.54 -0.97 -4.96
N LYS A 77 16.79 -0.10 -5.94
CA LYS A 77 17.53 1.16 -5.76
C LYS A 77 16.80 2.20 -4.90
N LEU A 78 15.53 1.99 -4.60
CA LEU A 78 14.81 2.79 -3.60
C LEU A 78 15.52 2.77 -2.25
N PHE A 79 16.07 1.61 -1.87
CA PHE A 79 16.74 1.44 -0.57
C PHE A 79 18.16 1.99 -0.53
N THR A 80 18.86 2.00 -1.66
CA THR A 80 20.30 2.30 -1.73
C THR A 80 20.59 3.72 -2.21
N ASP A 81 19.62 4.41 -2.82
CA ASP A 81 19.77 5.80 -3.26
C ASP A 81 18.77 6.74 -2.54
N ILE A 82 19.31 7.64 -1.74
CA ILE A 82 18.54 8.65 -1.01
C ILE A 82 17.71 9.57 -1.94
N ASN A 83 18.12 9.76 -3.18
CA ASN A 83 17.34 10.55 -4.14
C ASN A 83 16.05 9.84 -4.56
N ASN A 84 16.06 8.52 -4.68
CA ASN A 84 14.86 7.74 -4.94
C ASN A 84 13.87 7.82 -3.76
N GLN A 85 14.37 7.78 -2.52
CA GLN A 85 13.53 7.97 -1.31
C GLN A 85 12.91 9.37 -1.26
N ARG A 86 13.69 10.41 -1.57
CA ARG A 86 13.19 11.80 -1.67
C ARG A 86 12.18 11.96 -2.80
N TRP A 87 12.41 11.28 -3.89
CA TRP A 87 11.51 11.29 -5.04
C TRP A 87 10.16 10.64 -4.68
N LEU A 88 10.15 9.47 -4.05
CA LEU A 88 8.94 8.83 -3.54
C LEU A 88 8.17 9.77 -2.60
N ALA A 89 8.83 10.33 -1.59
CA ALA A 89 8.22 11.24 -0.62
C ALA A 89 7.61 12.50 -1.28
N SER A 90 8.33 13.10 -2.25
CA SER A 90 7.83 14.27 -2.96
C SER A 90 6.69 13.94 -3.94
N THR A 91 6.69 12.75 -4.52
CA THR A 91 5.59 12.27 -5.37
C THR A 91 4.34 12.05 -4.55
N TRP A 92 4.44 11.39 -3.40
CA TRP A 92 3.30 11.22 -2.50
C TRP A 92 2.77 12.57 -1.97
N ARG A 93 3.66 13.50 -1.59
CA ARG A 93 3.22 14.84 -1.20
C ARG A 93 2.42 15.52 -2.30
N TYR A 94 2.84 15.43 -3.55
CA TYR A 94 2.14 16.01 -4.70
C TYR A 94 0.77 15.37 -4.92
N ILE A 95 0.66 14.04 -4.80
CA ILE A 95 -0.61 13.32 -4.88
C ILE A 95 -1.53 13.70 -3.71
N ALA A 96 -1.01 13.69 -2.49
CA ALA A 96 -1.77 14.03 -1.29
C ALA A 96 -2.25 15.48 -1.28
N GLU A 97 -1.44 16.45 -1.75
CA GLU A 97 -1.85 17.85 -1.88
C GLU A 97 -3.05 18.02 -2.83
N TYR A 98 -3.07 17.26 -3.93
CA TYR A 98 -4.18 17.30 -4.89
C TYR A 98 -5.46 16.68 -4.33
N TYR A 99 -5.36 15.60 -3.56
CA TYR A 99 -6.50 14.83 -3.06
C TYR A 99 -6.85 15.07 -1.59
N SER A 100 -6.23 16.05 -0.91
CA SER A 100 -6.40 16.28 0.54
C SER A 100 -7.86 16.47 1.00
N GLU A 101 -8.73 16.95 0.11
CA GLU A 101 -10.17 17.15 0.38
C GLU A 101 -11.07 16.11 -0.30
N GLU A 102 -10.48 15.09 -0.97
CA GLU A 102 -11.23 14.11 -1.76
C GLU A 102 -11.64 12.90 -0.92
N THR A 103 -12.80 12.94 -0.32
CA THR A 103 -13.26 11.95 0.67
C THR A 103 -13.58 10.56 0.11
N ILE A 104 -13.66 10.37 -1.22
CA ILE A 104 -13.82 9.04 -1.80
C ILE A 104 -12.50 8.28 -1.84
N ILE A 105 -11.38 8.97 -1.75
CA ILE A 105 -10.09 8.35 -1.51
C ILE A 105 -10.02 8.04 -0.02
N GLY A 106 -10.00 6.76 0.33
CA GLY A 106 -9.99 6.30 1.72
C GLY A 106 -8.59 6.20 2.30
N ALA A 107 -7.59 5.87 1.49
CA ALA A 107 -6.23 5.67 1.96
C ALA A 107 -5.17 5.79 0.86
N TYR A 108 -3.93 6.02 1.29
CA TYR A 108 -2.71 5.93 0.52
C TYR A 108 -1.89 4.71 0.94
N ASP A 109 -1.79 3.70 0.09
CA ASP A 109 -0.92 2.54 0.27
C ASP A 109 0.46 2.90 -0.27
N LEU A 110 1.38 3.14 0.64
CA LEU A 110 2.57 3.95 0.36
C LEU A 110 3.61 3.24 -0.51
N LEU A 111 3.63 1.90 -0.49
CA LEU A 111 4.64 1.12 -1.20
C LEU A 111 4.25 -0.35 -1.31
N ASN A 112 3.91 -0.81 -2.51
CA ASN A 112 3.58 -2.20 -2.77
C ASN A 112 4.80 -3.12 -2.64
N GLU A 113 4.69 -4.16 -1.84
CA GLU A 113 5.60 -5.31 -1.79
C GLU A 113 7.10 -4.97 -1.69
N PRO A 114 7.53 -4.18 -0.70
CA PRO A 114 8.94 -3.86 -0.55
C PRO A 114 9.78 -5.10 -0.19
N VAL A 115 11.00 -5.16 -0.75
CA VAL A 115 12.01 -6.16 -0.41
C VAL A 115 13.35 -5.47 -0.17
N ILE A 116 13.73 -5.36 1.09
CA ILE A 116 15.00 -4.74 1.51
C ILE A 116 16.16 -5.58 0.98
N PRO A 117 17.16 -4.97 0.31
CA PRO A 117 18.33 -5.70 -0.17
C PRO A 117 19.12 -6.34 0.96
N TRP A 118 19.80 -7.45 0.65
CA TRP A 118 20.61 -8.16 1.62
C TRP A 118 21.68 -7.24 2.24
N GLY A 119 21.83 -7.33 3.56
CA GLY A 119 22.84 -6.56 4.32
C GLY A 119 22.34 -5.20 4.83
N TYR A 120 21.13 -4.80 4.50
CA TYR A 120 20.48 -3.62 5.07
C TYR A 120 19.58 -3.97 6.26
N SER A 121 19.39 -3.02 7.14
CA SER A 121 18.59 -3.18 8.35
C SER A 121 17.09 -2.97 8.08
N ALA A 122 16.24 -3.61 8.88
CA ALA A 122 14.78 -3.45 8.80
C ALA A 122 14.32 -2.01 9.05
N GLU A 123 15.06 -1.24 9.87
CA GLU A 123 14.77 0.17 10.13
C GLU A 123 14.86 1.04 8.87
N LEU A 124 15.53 0.58 7.82
CA LEU A 124 15.61 1.35 6.57
C LEU A 124 14.24 1.52 5.92
N LEU A 125 13.40 0.48 5.92
CA LEU A 125 12.03 0.57 5.40
C LEU A 125 11.19 1.53 6.26
N ARG A 126 11.31 1.46 7.59
CA ARG A 126 10.66 2.40 8.49
C ARG A 126 11.06 3.86 8.19
N ASN A 127 12.33 4.13 8.03
CA ASN A 127 12.83 5.48 7.72
C ASN A 127 12.28 6.02 6.39
N ILE A 128 12.05 5.14 5.40
CA ILE A 128 11.44 5.52 4.11
C ILE A 128 9.97 5.87 4.33
N TYR A 129 9.23 5.06 5.08
CA TYR A 129 7.84 5.34 5.42
C TYR A 129 7.69 6.63 6.24
N GLU A 130 8.45 6.80 7.30
CA GLU A 130 8.43 8.02 8.13
C GLU A 130 8.67 9.27 7.28
N ARG A 131 9.71 9.27 6.44
CA ARG A 131 9.99 10.37 5.51
C ARG A 131 8.81 10.66 4.56
N THR A 132 8.17 9.62 4.07
CA THR A 132 7.05 9.73 3.12
C THR A 132 5.82 10.28 3.83
N ILE A 133 5.49 9.75 5.00
CA ILE A 133 4.38 10.20 5.84
C ILE A 133 4.59 11.64 6.29
N ASP A 134 5.76 12.00 6.79
CA ASP A 134 6.08 13.38 7.16
C ASP A 134 5.82 14.35 6.00
N SER A 135 6.18 13.93 4.78
CA SER A 135 5.96 14.74 3.58
C SER A 135 4.47 14.88 3.24
N ILE A 136 3.68 13.81 3.34
CA ILE A 136 2.22 13.81 3.16
C ILE A 136 1.57 14.70 4.21
N ARG A 137 1.91 14.57 5.48
CA ARG A 137 1.29 15.28 6.60
C ARG A 137 1.48 16.81 6.54
N THR A 138 2.44 17.29 5.73
CA THR A 138 2.57 18.75 5.47
C THR A 138 1.38 19.32 4.68
N VAL A 139 0.63 18.51 3.96
CA VAL A 139 -0.46 18.93 3.06
C VAL A 139 -1.77 18.20 3.29
N ASP A 140 -1.71 17.01 3.89
CA ASP A 140 -2.87 16.16 4.16
C ASP A 140 -2.74 15.49 5.54
N PRO A 141 -3.39 16.07 6.57
CA PRO A 141 -3.34 15.50 7.92
C PRO A 141 -4.35 14.36 8.15
N ASN A 142 -5.28 14.09 7.23
CA ASN A 142 -6.48 13.32 7.51
C ASN A 142 -6.53 11.93 6.86
N HIS A 143 -6.01 11.77 5.64
CA HIS A 143 -6.11 10.48 4.95
C HIS A 143 -5.32 9.38 5.66
N ILE A 144 -5.91 8.18 5.68
CA ILE A 144 -5.26 6.98 6.18
C ILE A 144 -4.03 6.68 5.32
N VAL A 145 -2.93 6.33 5.98
CA VAL A 145 -1.74 5.77 5.33
C VAL A 145 -1.66 4.28 5.59
N ILE A 146 -1.40 3.50 4.56
CA ILE A 146 -1.20 2.06 4.65
C ILE A 146 0.27 1.77 4.42
N ILE A 147 0.84 0.91 5.26
CA ILE A 147 2.22 0.43 5.09
C ILE A 147 2.26 -1.09 5.00
N GLU A 148 3.13 -1.58 4.15
CA GLU A 148 3.38 -3.01 3.99
C GLU A 148 4.69 -3.42 4.66
N GLY A 149 4.74 -4.69 5.09
CA GLY A 149 5.97 -5.29 5.60
C GLY A 149 7.02 -5.55 4.50
N ASN A 150 8.26 -5.78 4.89
CA ASN A 150 9.29 -6.37 4.03
C ASN A 150 8.87 -7.76 3.52
N TRP A 151 9.61 -8.34 2.57
CA TRP A 151 9.30 -9.64 1.98
C TRP A 151 7.87 -9.70 1.40
N TYR A 152 7.62 -8.82 0.43
CA TYR A 152 6.33 -8.79 -0.28
C TYR A 152 5.14 -8.60 0.68
N GLY A 153 5.25 -7.64 1.60
CA GLY A 153 4.21 -7.30 2.56
C GLY A 153 4.13 -8.18 3.82
N ASN A 154 5.04 -9.14 4.02
CA ASN A 154 4.85 -10.18 5.04
C ASN A 154 5.71 -10.05 6.31
N ASP A 155 6.76 -9.25 6.32
CA ASP A 155 7.64 -9.09 7.48
C ASP A 155 7.61 -7.66 8.02
N HIS A 156 6.96 -7.45 9.15
CA HIS A 156 6.82 -6.16 9.80
C HIS A 156 7.92 -5.85 10.84
N THR A 157 9.00 -6.64 10.85
CA THR A 157 10.15 -6.40 11.71
C THR A 157 10.69 -4.98 11.48
N GLY A 158 10.86 -4.22 12.56
CA GLY A 158 11.34 -2.83 12.51
C GLY A 158 10.27 -1.78 12.21
N LEU A 159 9.04 -2.18 11.87
CA LEU A 159 7.93 -1.25 11.61
C LEU A 159 7.07 -0.95 12.83
N LEU A 160 7.28 -1.67 13.94
CA LEU A 160 6.57 -1.47 15.20
C LEU A 160 7.46 -0.71 16.21
N PRO A 161 6.88 0.11 17.13
CA PRO A 161 5.45 0.46 17.23
C PRO A 161 4.99 1.40 16.09
N PRO A 162 3.66 1.64 15.96
CA PRO A 162 3.10 2.61 15.02
C PRO A 162 3.76 4.00 15.17
N PHE A 163 3.82 4.74 14.08
CA PHE A 163 4.48 6.03 14.01
C PHE A 163 3.66 7.12 13.30
N ASP A 164 2.38 6.86 13.09
CA ASP A 164 1.37 7.83 12.66
C ASP A 164 0.01 7.43 13.26
N ASP A 165 -0.83 8.39 13.60
CA ASP A 165 -2.13 8.15 14.27
C ASP A 165 -3.18 7.59 13.31
N GLU A 166 -3.08 7.89 12.00
CA GLU A 166 -3.99 7.42 10.95
C GLU A 166 -3.32 6.35 10.08
N MET A 167 -2.79 5.29 10.72
CA MET A 167 -2.01 4.24 10.07
C MET A 167 -2.69 2.88 10.11
N VAL A 168 -2.57 2.15 9.00
CA VAL A 168 -3.01 0.76 8.84
C VAL A 168 -1.83 -0.10 8.41
N TYR A 169 -1.69 -1.29 8.98
CA TYR A 169 -0.72 -2.27 8.54
C TYR A 169 -1.34 -3.22 7.52
N SER A 170 -0.68 -3.37 6.37
CA SER A 170 -1.09 -4.29 5.30
C SER A 170 -0.15 -5.47 5.21
N PHE A 171 -0.69 -6.62 4.79
CA PHE A 171 0.08 -7.78 4.39
C PHE A 171 -0.55 -8.47 3.18
N HIS A 172 0.24 -9.25 2.46
CA HIS A 172 -0.20 -10.04 1.31
C HIS A 172 -0.20 -11.53 1.62
N HIS A 173 -1.16 -12.28 1.07
CA HIS A 173 -1.28 -13.71 1.33
C HIS A 173 -1.58 -14.51 0.05
N TYR A 174 -0.56 -15.21 -0.44
CA TYR A 174 -0.63 -16.06 -1.62
C TYR A 174 -0.36 -17.55 -1.30
N ILE A 175 -0.54 -18.44 -2.28
CA ILE A 175 -0.45 -19.91 -2.12
C ILE A 175 0.85 -20.42 -1.50
N GLY A 176 1.97 -19.78 -1.79
CA GLY A 176 3.25 -20.16 -1.24
C GLY A 176 3.37 -19.93 0.27
N GLY A 177 2.45 -19.15 0.83
CA GLY A 177 2.30 -18.95 2.25
C GLY A 177 1.69 -20.17 2.94
N SER A 178 1.95 -20.31 4.22
CA SER A 178 1.36 -21.33 5.06
C SER A 178 -0.18 -21.22 5.04
N THR A 179 -0.89 -22.33 4.90
CA THR A 179 -2.31 -22.44 5.22
C THR A 179 -2.55 -22.51 6.73
N ASP A 180 -1.50 -22.38 7.53
CA ASP A 180 -1.59 -22.34 8.99
C ASP A 180 -2.15 -20.99 9.46
N THR A 181 -3.45 -20.94 9.54
CA THR A 181 -4.20 -19.78 10.06
C THR A 181 -3.83 -19.41 11.50
N THR A 182 -3.25 -20.35 12.26
CA THR A 182 -2.80 -20.09 13.65
C THR A 182 -1.58 -19.18 13.65
N THR A 183 -0.61 -19.45 12.79
CA THR A 183 0.58 -18.59 12.62
C THR A 183 0.18 -17.21 12.11
N MET A 184 -0.70 -17.13 11.12
CA MET A 184 -1.22 -15.86 10.60
C MET A 184 -1.96 -15.05 11.67
N TYR A 185 -2.83 -15.71 12.46
CA TYR A 185 -3.54 -15.04 13.55
C TYR A 185 -2.57 -14.45 14.56
N ARG A 186 -1.55 -15.20 14.98
CA ARG A 186 -0.56 -14.70 15.92
C ARG A 186 0.23 -13.53 15.32
N GLN A 187 0.84 -13.73 14.14
CA GLN A 187 1.75 -12.78 13.52
C GLN A 187 1.08 -11.43 13.21
N TYR A 188 -0.12 -11.45 12.69
CA TYR A 188 -0.80 -10.22 12.28
C TYR A 188 -1.81 -9.75 13.32
N LYS A 189 -2.73 -10.63 13.75
CA LYS A 189 -3.79 -10.19 14.65
C LYS A 189 -3.30 -9.95 16.07
N THR A 190 -2.49 -10.85 16.64
CA THR A 190 -1.99 -10.67 18.02
C THR A 190 -0.85 -9.68 18.05
N ASP A 191 0.26 -10.01 17.37
CA ASP A 191 1.53 -9.31 17.53
C ASP A 191 1.52 -7.88 16.91
N ILE A 192 0.55 -7.55 16.05
CA ILE A 192 0.39 -6.21 15.47
C ILE A 192 -0.91 -5.56 15.96
N SER A 193 -2.07 -6.09 15.52
CA SER A 193 -3.35 -5.41 15.72
C SER A 193 -3.75 -5.29 17.19
N LEU A 194 -3.69 -6.38 17.95
CA LEU A 194 -4.10 -6.37 19.35
C LEU A 194 -3.07 -5.73 20.27
N ASP A 195 -1.78 -6.03 20.06
CA ASP A 195 -0.70 -5.51 20.92
C ASP A 195 -0.52 -4.00 20.80
N TYR A 196 -0.77 -3.45 19.59
CA TYR A 196 -0.59 -2.02 19.32
C TYR A 196 -1.90 -1.26 19.07
N ASN A 197 -3.07 -1.95 19.13
CA ASN A 197 -4.39 -1.37 18.87
C ASN A 197 -4.46 -0.65 17.51
N VAL A 198 -3.99 -1.31 16.45
CA VAL A 198 -3.98 -0.77 15.08
C VAL A 198 -4.79 -1.64 14.14
N PRO A 199 -5.42 -1.06 13.11
CA PRO A 199 -6.13 -1.84 12.11
C PRO A 199 -5.16 -2.62 11.23
N LEU A 200 -5.68 -3.75 10.71
CA LEU A 200 -5.03 -4.56 9.69
C LEU A 200 -5.84 -4.52 8.40
N TRP A 201 -5.15 -4.66 7.30
CA TRP A 201 -5.75 -4.84 6.00
C TRP A 201 -4.99 -5.89 5.19
N VAL A 202 -5.72 -6.73 4.45
CA VAL A 202 -5.11 -7.67 3.51
C VAL A 202 -5.13 -7.00 2.15
N GLY A 203 -3.99 -6.44 1.75
CA GLY A 203 -3.85 -5.69 0.49
C GLY A 203 -4.07 -6.58 -0.72
N GLU A 204 -3.52 -7.79 -0.67
CA GLU A 204 -3.65 -8.78 -1.73
C GLU A 204 -3.74 -10.20 -1.18
N PHE A 205 -4.57 -11.03 -1.80
CA PHE A 205 -4.57 -12.48 -1.60
C PHE A 205 -5.15 -13.18 -2.84
N GLY A 206 -4.73 -14.43 -3.07
CA GLY A 206 -5.33 -15.13 -4.20
C GLY A 206 -4.45 -16.20 -4.84
N GLU A 207 -4.63 -16.33 -6.18
CA GLU A 207 -3.94 -17.27 -7.08
C GLU A 207 -4.09 -18.74 -6.68
N ASN A 208 -5.26 -19.12 -6.16
CA ASN A 208 -5.58 -20.48 -5.78
C ASN A 208 -7.00 -20.85 -6.20
N SER A 209 -7.50 -21.99 -5.70
CA SER A 209 -8.86 -22.43 -5.95
C SER A 209 -9.91 -21.56 -5.26
N ASN A 210 -11.12 -21.55 -5.78
CA ASN A 210 -12.26 -20.89 -5.13
C ASN A 210 -12.50 -21.40 -3.70
N TYR A 211 -12.23 -22.69 -3.45
CA TYR A 211 -12.33 -23.28 -2.11
C TYR A 211 -11.33 -22.65 -1.15
N TRP A 212 -10.08 -22.51 -1.57
CA TRP A 212 -9.05 -21.84 -0.79
C TRP A 212 -9.43 -20.39 -0.50
N GLY A 213 -9.79 -19.62 -1.55
CA GLY A 213 -10.17 -18.22 -1.44
C GLY A 213 -11.33 -18.00 -0.47
N HIS A 214 -12.37 -18.87 -0.54
CA HIS A 214 -13.49 -18.83 0.41
C HIS A 214 -13.04 -19.06 1.86
N ASN A 215 -12.16 -20.03 2.10
CA ASN A 215 -11.69 -20.35 3.46
C ASN A 215 -10.84 -19.22 4.05
N ILE A 216 -9.93 -18.66 3.25
CA ILE A 216 -9.05 -17.56 3.69
C ILE A 216 -9.87 -16.28 3.93
N LYS A 217 -10.73 -15.88 3.00
CA LYS A 217 -11.66 -14.76 3.20
C LYS A 217 -12.50 -14.93 4.48
N SER A 218 -13.07 -16.12 4.68
CA SER A 218 -13.85 -16.42 5.88
C SER A 218 -13.01 -16.39 7.17
N PHE A 219 -11.72 -16.71 7.07
CA PHE A 219 -10.80 -16.57 8.19
C PHE A 219 -10.55 -15.09 8.52
N PHE A 220 -10.27 -14.26 7.54
CA PHE A 220 -10.07 -12.82 7.74
C PHE A 220 -11.31 -12.16 8.35
N GLU A 221 -12.49 -12.39 7.78
CA GLU A 221 -13.76 -11.84 8.26
C GLU A 221 -14.08 -12.22 9.73
N ARG A 222 -13.87 -13.49 10.10
CA ARG A 222 -14.12 -13.94 11.48
C ARG A 222 -13.18 -13.36 12.51
N ASN A 223 -12.03 -12.87 12.09
CA ASN A 223 -10.99 -12.34 12.98
C ASN A 223 -10.86 -10.81 12.88
N ASN A 224 -11.73 -10.16 12.13
CA ASN A 224 -11.68 -8.72 11.90
C ASN A 224 -10.28 -8.31 11.37
N ILE A 225 -9.88 -8.96 10.30
CA ILE A 225 -8.66 -8.67 9.54
C ILE A 225 -9.09 -8.12 8.19
#